data_0491018ce77d08f6229b07453a943fdf
#
_entry.id   0491018ce77d08f6229b07453a943fdf
#
_cell.length_a   1.000
_cell.length_b   1.000
_cell.length_c   1.000
_cell.angle_alpha   90.00
_cell.angle_beta   90.00
_cell.angle_gamma   90.00
#
_symmetry.space_group_name_H-M   'P 1'
#
loop_
_entity.id
_entity.type
_entity.pdbx_description
1 polymer ?
#
loop_
_entity_poly.entity_id
_entity_poly.type
_entity_poly.pdbx_seq_one_letter_code
_entity_poly.pdbx_strand_id
1 'polypeptide(L)'
;VDSEYFIEAIVSCVRDTAVDDTLSEMEEPSGRKPRKKDLELSEWYNKQSVSDKEMIKKALYEAVDASLFGIFAVIDGVRPIEGAGNKGVFKLYFDKDGEKKLLNEDSKQYLHDIYNSITNSID
;
A
#
# COMPACT_ATOMS: atom_id res chain seq x y z
N VAL A 1 -7.11 11.27 14.77
CA VAL A 1 -6.71 10.76 13.43
C VAL A 1 -7.73 11.25 12.41
N ASP A 2 -7.31 12.08 11.48
CA ASP A 2 -8.11 12.48 10.33
C ASP A 2 -7.67 11.71 9.08
N SER A 3 -8.30 11.99 7.96
CA SER A 3 -8.02 11.29 6.69
C SER A 3 -6.58 11.48 6.25
N GLU A 4 -6.05 12.70 6.34
CA GLU A 4 -4.67 12.99 5.94
C GLU A 4 -3.66 12.28 6.84
N TYR A 5 -3.85 12.35 8.15
CA TYR A 5 -2.99 11.64 9.10
C TYR A 5 -3.01 10.14 8.85
N PHE A 6 -4.21 9.59 8.62
CA PHE A 6 -4.36 8.15 8.34
C PHE A 6 -3.53 7.75 7.13
N ILE A 7 -3.67 8.49 6.01
CA ILE A 7 -2.94 8.16 4.78
C ILE A 7 -1.42 8.35 4.97
N GLU A 8 -0.98 9.39 5.66
CA GLU A 8 0.44 9.57 5.97
C GLU A 8 0.99 8.37 6.75
N ALA A 9 0.23 7.88 7.73
CA ALA A 9 0.61 6.69 8.51
C ALA A 9 0.67 5.44 7.63
N ILE A 10 -0.28 5.27 6.70
CA ILE A 10 -0.26 4.14 5.76
C ILE A 10 0.98 4.20 4.86
N VAL A 11 1.37 5.38 4.40
CA VAL A 11 2.58 5.53 3.58
C VAL A 11 3.82 5.06 4.35
N SER A 12 4.01 5.50 5.58
CA SER A 12 5.20 5.13 6.36
C SER A 12 5.12 3.72 6.95
N CYS A 13 3.97 3.31 7.47
CA CYS A 13 3.83 2.05 8.21
C CYS A 13 3.51 0.85 7.31
N VAL A 14 2.94 1.07 6.13
CA VAL A 14 2.54 -0.01 5.22
C VAL A 14 3.30 0.03 3.91
N ARG A 15 3.24 1.13 3.19
CA ARG A 15 3.90 1.28 1.88
C ARG A 15 5.40 1.04 1.97
N ASP A 16 6.08 1.89 2.74
CA ASP A 16 7.54 1.84 2.84
C ASP A 16 8.00 0.55 3.50
N THR A 17 7.29 0.09 4.52
CA THR A 17 7.60 -1.16 5.22
C THR A 17 7.45 -2.37 4.30
N ALA A 18 6.42 -2.40 3.45
CA ALA A 18 6.22 -3.51 2.52
C ALA A 18 7.39 -3.62 1.54
N VAL A 19 7.86 -2.50 1.01
CA VAL A 19 9.00 -2.49 0.09
C VAL A 19 10.28 -2.87 0.81
N ASP A 20 10.57 -2.26 1.96
CA ASP A 20 11.78 -2.53 2.72
C ASP A 20 11.86 -3.98 3.18
N ASP A 21 10.76 -4.54 3.69
CA ASP A 21 10.71 -5.93 4.14
C ASP A 21 10.88 -6.89 2.97
N THR A 22 10.27 -6.60 1.82
CA THR A 22 10.42 -7.43 0.64
C THR A 22 11.88 -7.44 0.16
N LEU A 23 12.52 -6.28 0.12
CA LEU A 23 13.94 -6.20 -0.27
C LEU A 23 14.83 -6.95 0.72
N SER A 24 14.58 -6.82 2.02
CA SER A 24 15.33 -7.55 3.04
C SER A 24 15.20 -9.06 2.90
N GLU A 25 13.98 -9.55 2.65
CA GLU A 25 13.73 -10.97 2.42
C GLU A 25 14.40 -11.48 1.13
N MET A 26 14.46 -10.64 0.09
CA MET A 26 15.17 -10.99 -1.14
C MET A 26 16.68 -11.07 -0.93
N GLU A 27 17.24 -10.21 -0.08
CA GLU A 27 18.68 -10.27 0.24
C GLU A 27 19.01 -11.51 1.07
N GLU A 28 18.23 -11.75 2.12
CA GLU A 28 18.44 -12.85 3.05
C GLU A 28 17.09 -13.34 3.60
N PRO A 29 16.58 -14.46 3.07
CA PRO A 29 15.31 -15.01 3.56
C PRO A 29 15.38 -15.34 5.04
N SER A 30 14.36 -14.94 5.80
CA SER A 30 14.29 -15.13 7.24
C SER A 30 13.80 -16.53 7.60
N GLY A 31 14.09 -16.93 8.86
CA GLY A 31 13.63 -18.18 9.44
C GLY A 31 14.60 -19.34 9.21
N ARG A 32 14.35 -20.45 9.92
CA ARG A 32 15.19 -21.65 9.86
C ARG A 32 14.98 -22.46 8.58
N LYS A 33 13.74 -22.40 8.05
CA LYS A 33 13.36 -23.13 6.82
C LYS A 33 12.61 -22.18 5.91
N PRO A 34 13.31 -21.28 5.21
CA PRO A 34 12.66 -20.39 4.25
C PRO A 34 11.95 -21.21 3.17
N ARG A 35 10.84 -20.67 2.64
CA ARG A 35 10.09 -21.33 1.59
C ARG A 35 10.95 -21.42 0.34
N LYS A 36 10.70 -22.46 -0.47
CA LYS A 36 11.43 -22.66 -1.73
C LYS A 36 11.36 -21.42 -2.62
N LYS A 37 10.20 -20.80 -2.72
CA LYS A 37 10.03 -19.59 -3.53
C LYS A 37 10.85 -18.40 -3.03
N ASP A 38 11.07 -18.31 -1.71
CA ASP A 38 11.88 -17.24 -1.13
C ASP A 38 13.37 -17.46 -1.42
N LEU A 39 13.81 -18.70 -1.38
CA LEU A 39 15.19 -19.06 -1.72
C LEU A 39 15.48 -18.84 -3.20
N GLU A 40 14.55 -19.21 -4.09
CA GLU A 40 14.67 -18.98 -5.52
C GLU A 40 14.76 -17.51 -5.86
N LEU A 41 13.90 -16.70 -5.25
CA LEU A 41 13.87 -15.26 -5.48
C LEU A 41 15.15 -14.60 -4.97
N SER A 42 15.61 -15.00 -3.78
CA SER A 42 16.86 -14.48 -3.19
C SER A 42 18.08 -14.83 -4.03
N GLU A 43 18.18 -16.07 -4.50
CA GLU A 43 19.29 -16.49 -5.35
C GLU A 43 19.35 -15.65 -6.63
N TRP A 44 18.22 -15.44 -7.28
CA TRP A 44 18.15 -14.58 -8.47
C TRP A 44 18.49 -13.14 -8.16
N TYR A 45 17.90 -12.57 -7.10
CA TYR A 45 18.09 -11.17 -6.74
C TYR A 45 19.56 -10.85 -6.43
N ASN A 46 20.23 -11.71 -5.68
CA ASN A 46 21.62 -11.48 -5.28
C ASN A 46 22.61 -11.55 -6.43
N LYS A 47 22.20 -12.06 -7.59
CA LYS A 47 23.01 -12.06 -8.81
C LYS A 47 22.88 -10.77 -9.61
N GLN A 48 21.95 -9.90 -9.25
CA GLN A 48 21.68 -8.69 -10.01
C GLN A 48 22.69 -7.58 -9.67
N SER A 49 22.92 -6.70 -10.64
CA SER A 49 23.76 -5.52 -10.45
C SER A 49 23.08 -4.51 -9.52
N VAL A 50 23.86 -3.56 -9.04
CA VAL A 50 23.34 -2.45 -8.21
C VAL A 50 22.23 -1.69 -8.97
N SER A 51 22.46 -1.39 -10.26
CA SER A 51 21.47 -0.67 -11.06
C SER A 51 20.20 -1.48 -11.28
N ASP A 52 20.32 -2.80 -11.47
CA ASP A 52 19.15 -3.67 -11.61
C ASP A 52 18.36 -3.76 -10.30
N LYS A 53 19.05 -3.82 -9.17
CA LYS A 53 18.40 -3.80 -7.85
C LYS A 53 17.63 -2.51 -7.61
N GLU A 54 18.15 -1.38 -8.08
CA GLU A 54 17.43 -0.10 -8.01
C GLU A 54 16.14 -0.14 -8.86
N MET A 55 16.19 -0.75 -10.03
CA MET A 55 14.99 -0.91 -10.87
C MET A 55 13.98 -1.85 -10.24
N ILE A 56 14.43 -2.91 -9.58
CA ILE A 56 13.56 -3.81 -8.82
C ILE A 56 12.84 -3.04 -7.72
N LYS A 57 13.55 -2.22 -6.97
CA LYS A 57 12.95 -1.39 -5.92
C LYS A 57 11.87 -0.46 -6.48
N LYS A 58 12.13 0.17 -7.62
CA LYS A 58 11.13 1.02 -8.29
C LYS A 58 9.90 0.22 -8.69
N ALA A 59 10.08 -0.98 -9.23
CA ALA A 59 8.97 -1.85 -9.61
C ALA A 59 8.14 -2.26 -8.39
N LEU A 60 8.78 -2.52 -7.25
CA LEU A 60 8.08 -2.83 -6.00
C LEU A 60 7.23 -1.66 -5.53
N TYR A 61 7.77 -0.44 -5.57
CA TYR A 61 6.99 0.75 -5.23
C TYR A 61 5.79 0.93 -6.16
N GLU A 62 5.97 0.72 -7.46
CA GLU A 62 4.86 0.80 -8.41
C GLU A 62 3.74 -0.17 -8.09
N ALA A 63 4.08 -1.42 -7.77
CA ALA A 63 3.08 -2.44 -7.43
C ALA A 63 2.37 -2.11 -6.11
N VAL A 64 3.11 -1.68 -5.10
CA VAL A 64 2.55 -1.30 -3.80
C VAL A 64 1.65 -0.08 -3.94
N ASP A 65 2.10 0.94 -4.66
CA ASP A 65 1.31 2.16 -4.87
C ASP A 65 0.02 1.86 -5.65
N ALA A 66 0.09 1.04 -6.69
CA ALA A 66 -1.10 0.64 -7.45
C ALA A 66 -2.09 -0.12 -6.57
N SER A 67 -1.60 -0.99 -5.69
CA SER A 67 -2.45 -1.78 -4.79
C SER A 67 -3.12 -0.92 -3.73
N LEU A 68 -2.36 -0.03 -3.07
CA LEU A 68 -2.90 0.85 -2.04
C LEU A 68 -3.86 1.89 -2.64
N PHE A 69 -3.49 2.50 -3.77
CA PHE A 69 -4.39 3.39 -4.49
C PHE A 69 -5.70 2.67 -4.83
N GLY A 70 -5.59 1.43 -5.33
CA GLY A 70 -6.75 0.63 -5.71
C GLY A 70 -7.70 0.35 -4.57
N ILE A 71 -7.17 -0.05 -3.40
CA ILE A 71 -8.04 -0.32 -2.24
C ILE A 71 -8.70 0.97 -1.73
N PHE A 72 -7.98 2.09 -1.71
CA PHE A 72 -8.59 3.36 -1.32
C PHE A 72 -9.65 3.82 -2.32
N ALA A 73 -9.45 3.60 -3.62
CA ALA A 73 -10.46 3.90 -4.62
C ALA A 73 -11.72 3.06 -4.43
N VAL A 74 -11.59 1.81 -4.02
CA VAL A 74 -12.73 0.96 -3.68
C VAL A 74 -13.46 1.49 -2.44
N ILE A 75 -12.72 1.82 -1.39
CA ILE A 75 -13.31 2.36 -0.15
C ILE A 75 -14.03 3.68 -0.42
N ASP A 76 -13.46 4.53 -1.26
CA ASP A 76 -14.05 5.81 -1.63
C ASP A 76 -15.26 5.67 -2.57
N GLY A 77 -15.50 4.48 -3.10
CA GLY A 77 -16.64 4.21 -3.96
C GLY A 77 -16.45 4.62 -5.42
N VAL A 78 -15.24 4.99 -5.82
CA VAL A 78 -14.95 5.38 -7.22
C VAL A 78 -14.54 4.19 -8.07
N ARG A 79 -14.14 3.08 -7.47
CA ARG A 79 -13.89 1.82 -8.16
C ARG A 79 -14.90 0.79 -7.69
N PRO A 80 -15.93 0.47 -8.49
CA PRO A 80 -16.98 -0.46 -8.06
C PRO A 80 -16.45 -1.90 -8.00
N ILE A 81 -16.93 -2.64 -6.99
CA ILE A 81 -16.69 -4.08 -6.87
C ILE A 81 -18.02 -4.87 -6.95
N GLU A 82 -19.15 -4.19 -6.94
CA GLU A 82 -20.45 -4.80 -7.16
C GLU A 82 -20.90 -4.59 -8.60
N GLY A 83 -21.75 -5.49 -9.10
CA GLY A 83 -22.35 -5.34 -10.41
C GLY A 83 -23.32 -4.17 -10.50
N ALA A 84 -23.93 -4.00 -11.68
CA ALA A 84 -24.93 -2.96 -11.89
C ALA A 84 -26.14 -3.11 -10.97
N GLY A 85 -26.77 -1.99 -10.61
CA GLY A 85 -27.96 -1.97 -9.76
C GLY A 85 -27.72 -1.32 -8.42
N ASN A 86 -28.39 -1.82 -7.39
CA ASN A 86 -28.33 -1.26 -6.05
C ASN A 86 -26.98 -1.61 -5.39
N LYS A 87 -26.11 -0.61 -5.24
CA LYS A 87 -24.76 -0.79 -4.69
C LYS A 87 -24.68 -0.29 -3.26
N GLY A 88 -23.93 -1.01 -2.43
CA GLY A 88 -23.59 -0.56 -1.09
C GLY A 88 -22.51 0.51 -1.10
N VAL A 89 -22.21 1.07 0.06
CA VAL A 89 -21.19 2.09 0.28
C VAL A 89 -20.29 1.62 1.41
N PHE A 90 -18.99 1.71 1.18
CA PHE A 90 -18.03 1.47 2.25
C PHE A 90 -17.87 2.71 3.11
N LYS A 91 -17.81 2.50 4.42
CA LYS A 91 -17.56 3.57 5.38
C LYS A 91 -16.44 3.14 6.30
N LEU A 92 -15.35 3.88 6.28
CA LEU A 92 -14.19 3.60 7.11
C LEU A 92 -14.19 4.55 8.31
N TYR A 93 -14.37 4.00 9.50
CA TYR A 93 -14.37 4.77 10.74
C TYR A 93 -13.11 4.51 11.54
N PHE A 94 -12.59 5.57 12.14
CA PHE A 94 -11.65 5.47 13.24
C PHE A 94 -12.40 5.68 14.54
N ASP A 95 -12.43 4.67 15.39
CA ASP A 95 -13.18 4.68 16.64
C ASP A 95 -12.20 4.66 17.82
N LYS A 96 -12.20 5.73 18.60
CA LYS A 96 -11.31 5.86 19.76
C LYS A 96 -12.03 6.63 20.88
N ASP A 97 -11.95 6.10 22.10
CA ASP A 97 -12.50 6.75 23.29
C ASP A 97 -13.99 7.11 23.16
N GLY A 98 -14.75 6.24 22.48
CA GLY A 98 -16.18 6.43 22.27
C GLY A 98 -16.53 7.38 21.13
N GLU A 99 -15.55 7.94 20.46
CA GLU A 99 -15.76 8.83 19.31
C GLU A 99 -15.44 8.10 18.01
N LYS A 100 -16.33 8.22 17.04
CA LYS A 100 -16.15 7.69 15.70
C LYS A 100 -15.92 8.82 14.73
N LYS A 101 -14.87 8.68 13.93
CA LYS A 101 -14.60 9.61 12.84
C LYS A 101 -14.65 8.89 11.51
N LEU A 102 -15.50 9.36 10.60
CA LEU A 102 -15.56 8.83 9.25
C LEU A 102 -14.37 9.38 8.45
N LEU A 103 -13.54 8.49 7.91
CA LEU A 103 -12.31 8.87 7.21
C LEU A 103 -12.52 9.06 5.71
N ASN A 104 -13.56 8.49 5.13
CA ASN A 104 -13.84 8.58 3.69
C ASN A 104 -15.12 9.38 3.40
N GLU A 105 -15.18 10.60 3.91
CA GLU A 105 -16.30 11.50 3.64
C GLU A 105 -16.22 12.08 2.23
N ASP A 106 -17.33 11.95 1.46
CA ASP A 106 -17.43 12.42 0.08
C ASP A 106 -17.26 13.93 -0.08
N SER A 107 -17.62 14.69 0.95
CA SER A 107 -17.67 16.16 0.89
C SER A 107 -16.32 16.85 0.98
N LYS A 108 -15.25 16.11 1.27
CA LYS A 108 -13.93 16.72 1.50
C LYS A 108 -12.92 16.24 0.47
N GLN A 109 -12.16 15.22 0.80
CA GLN A 109 -11.12 14.71 -0.08
C GLN A 109 -11.10 13.20 0.01
N TYR A 110 -11.05 12.53 -1.15
CA TYR A 110 -10.99 11.09 -1.21
C TYR A 110 -9.65 10.56 -0.71
N LEU A 111 -9.68 9.39 -0.06
CA LEU A 111 -8.46 8.74 0.44
C LEU A 111 -7.45 8.47 -0.68
N HIS A 112 -7.92 7.99 -1.83
CA HIS A 112 -7.04 7.72 -2.97
C HIS A 112 -6.39 8.99 -3.53
N ASP A 113 -7.06 10.13 -3.47
CA ASP A 113 -6.48 11.41 -3.91
C ASP A 113 -5.41 11.90 -2.92
N ILE A 114 -5.65 11.74 -1.63
CA ILE A 114 -4.66 12.07 -0.60
C ILE A 114 -3.42 11.18 -0.80
N TYR A 115 -3.63 9.90 -1.03
CA TYR A 115 -2.54 8.95 -1.27
C TYR A 115 -1.69 9.35 -2.47
N ASN A 116 -2.32 9.66 -3.59
CA ASN A 116 -1.63 10.14 -4.79
C ASN A 116 -0.85 11.42 -4.55
N SER A 117 -1.45 12.37 -3.85
CA SER A 117 -0.81 13.64 -3.54
C SER A 117 0.48 13.44 -2.72
N ILE A 118 0.41 12.59 -1.70
CA ILE A 118 1.57 12.33 -0.84
C ILE A 118 2.66 11.55 -1.59
N THR A 119 2.29 10.47 -2.28
CA THR A 119 3.29 9.61 -2.94
C THR A 119 3.94 10.29 -4.14
N ASN A 120 3.20 11.10 -4.90
CA ASN A 120 3.75 11.83 -6.03
C ASN A 120 4.74 12.93 -5.59
N SER A 121 4.61 13.45 -4.39
CA SER A 121 5.53 14.47 -3.87
C SER A 121 6.85 13.88 -3.36
N ILE A 122 6.95 12.56 -3.17
CA ILE A 122 8.15 11.89 -2.71
C ILE A 122 9.17 11.69 -3.85
N ASP A 123 8.68 11.58 -5.07
CA ASP A 123 9.52 11.31 -6.27
C ASP A 123 10.28 12.54 -6.78
#